data_a72449082454b7c30fa0cb464646c8b7
#
_entry.id   a72449082454b7c30fa0cb464646c8b7
#
_cell.length_a   1.000
_cell.length_b   1.000
_cell.length_c   1.000
_cell.angle_alpha   90.00
_cell.angle_beta   90.00
_cell.angle_gamma   90.00
#
_symmetry.space_group_name_H-M   'P 1'
#
loop_
_entity.id
_entity.type
_entity.pdbx_description
1 polymer ?
#
loop_
_entity_poly.entity_id
_entity_poly.type
_entity_poly.pdbx_seq_one_letter_code
_entity_poly.pdbx_strand_id
1 'polypeptide(L)'
;MAFEVASGITAGAGIMIGIIRRLYVATLLTVVTTALCGLAYPLFVTAAARVLFPSQASGSLIERNGQVVGSRLIGQSFSGPGYFWSRPSAAGRGYDGASSGGSNLGPTSAALIARVADDRDRLSATNPGPRVPIELVTTSASGLDPHLSPAGAGFQVPRVARERGIEEAALRQLVADLTEPRQFGILGEPRVNVLLLNLALDERYPRSANR
;
A
#
# COMPACT_ATOMS: atom_id res chain seq x y z
N MET A 1 73.82 15.43 4.71
CA MET A 1 73.01 14.51 5.55
C MET A 1 72.04 15.24 6.46
N ALA A 2 72.37 16.30 7.18
CA ALA A 2 71.40 17.04 8.03
C ALA A 2 70.33 17.83 7.25
N PHE A 3 70.63 18.29 6.04
CA PHE A 3 69.75 19.10 5.21
C PHE A 3 68.62 18.27 4.54
N GLU A 4 68.85 17.00 4.22
CA GLU A 4 67.85 16.08 3.63
C GLU A 4 66.81 15.63 4.67
N VAL A 5 67.23 15.42 5.92
CA VAL A 5 66.36 15.02 7.01
C VAL A 5 65.38 16.14 7.36
N ALA A 6 65.81 17.41 7.33
CA ALA A 6 64.96 18.57 7.62
C ALA A 6 63.89 18.78 6.53
N SER A 7 64.18 18.51 5.24
CA SER A 7 63.18 18.64 4.14
C SER A 7 62.08 17.57 4.17
N GLY A 8 62.43 16.36 4.59
CA GLY A 8 61.45 15.27 4.75
C GLY A 8 60.44 15.49 5.89
N ILE A 9 60.91 16.09 7.00
CA ILE A 9 60.02 16.40 8.15
C ILE A 9 59.05 17.51 7.82
N THR A 10 59.46 18.54 7.09
CA THR A 10 58.56 19.64 6.68
C THR A 10 57.55 19.21 5.62
N ALA A 11 57.91 18.33 4.69
CA ALA A 11 56.98 17.75 3.70
C ALA A 11 55.92 16.84 4.37
N GLY A 12 56.31 16.01 5.34
CA GLY A 12 55.39 15.18 6.11
C GLY A 12 54.38 15.99 6.94
N ALA A 13 54.85 17.06 7.59
CA ALA A 13 53.99 17.96 8.34
C ALA A 13 52.94 18.67 7.44
N GLY A 14 53.34 19.10 6.24
CA GLY A 14 52.44 19.72 5.28
C GLY A 14 51.34 18.77 4.78
N ILE A 15 51.69 17.51 4.52
CA ILE A 15 50.73 16.47 4.13
C ILE A 15 49.74 16.18 5.27
N MET A 16 50.21 16.05 6.50
CA MET A 16 49.39 15.78 7.67
C MET A 16 48.37 16.92 7.95
N ILE A 17 48.82 18.18 7.87
CA ILE A 17 47.95 19.37 8.00
C ILE A 17 46.88 19.36 6.89
N GLY A 18 47.24 19.02 5.65
CA GLY A 18 46.32 18.88 4.54
C GLY A 18 45.27 17.80 4.78
N ILE A 19 45.62 16.66 5.33
CA ILE A 19 44.68 15.57 5.69
C ILE A 19 43.74 16.03 6.79
N ILE A 20 44.24 16.61 7.87
CA ILE A 20 43.45 17.10 9.00
C ILE A 20 42.41 18.12 8.52
N ARG A 21 42.81 19.08 7.67
CA ARG A 21 41.91 20.08 7.09
C ARG A 21 40.80 19.43 6.25
N ARG A 22 41.16 18.44 5.44
CA ARG A 22 40.14 17.70 4.62
C ARG A 22 39.17 16.92 5.50
N LEU A 23 39.65 16.26 6.53
CA LEU A 23 38.82 15.54 7.50
C LEU A 23 37.89 16.50 8.25
N TYR A 24 38.43 17.65 8.70
CA TYR A 24 37.60 18.68 9.35
C TYR A 24 36.49 19.18 8.44
N VAL A 25 36.80 19.53 7.19
CA VAL A 25 35.77 20.00 6.22
C VAL A 25 34.77 18.91 5.92
N ALA A 26 35.21 17.66 5.72
CA ALA A 26 34.31 16.53 5.47
C ALA A 26 33.37 16.27 6.65
N THR A 27 33.93 16.28 7.88
CA THR A 27 33.10 16.11 9.11
C THR A 27 32.11 17.25 9.29
N LEU A 28 32.56 18.50 9.12
CA LEU A 28 31.69 19.67 9.23
C LEU A 28 30.56 19.60 8.20
N LEU A 29 30.90 19.28 6.93
CA LEU A 29 29.87 19.13 5.87
C LEU A 29 28.88 18.01 6.18
N THR A 30 29.37 16.86 6.68
CA THR A 30 28.52 15.74 7.09
C THR A 30 27.58 16.15 8.21
N VAL A 31 28.08 16.81 9.25
CA VAL A 31 27.28 17.29 10.38
C VAL A 31 26.19 18.28 9.92
N VAL A 32 26.60 19.27 9.10
CA VAL A 32 25.64 20.27 8.58
C VAL A 32 24.58 19.65 7.69
N THR A 33 24.97 18.76 6.77
CA THR A 33 23.99 18.05 5.91
C THR A 33 23.07 17.13 6.71
N THR A 34 23.62 16.44 7.72
CA THR A 34 22.80 15.60 8.62
C THR A 34 21.82 16.44 9.43
N ALA A 35 22.24 17.56 9.97
CA ALA A 35 21.35 18.46 10.70
C ALA A 35 20.24 19.05 9.78
N LEU A 36 20.62 19.47 8.59
CA LEU A 36 19.69 20.05 7.63
C LEU A 36 18.72 19.02 7.06
N CYS A 37 19.24 17.93 6.48
CA CYS A 37 18.46 16.93 5.77
C CYS A 37 17.86 15.85 6.69
N GLY A 38 18.50 15.55 7.82
CA GLY A 38 18.07 14.53 8.78
C GLY A 38 17.14 15.07 9.88
N LEU A 39 17.22 16.35 10.20
CA LEU A 39 16.42 16.94 11.28
C LEU A 39 15.54 18.10 10.79
N ALA A 40 16.13 19.20 10.32
CA ALA A 40 15.39 20.43 10.00
C ALA A 40 14.34 20.19 8.90
N TYR A 41 14.75 19.61 7.78
CA TYR A 41 13.85 19.36 6.65
C TYR A 41 12.72 18.38 6.99
N PRO A 42 12.94 17.19 7.56
CA PRO A 42 11.86 16.26 7.91
C PRO A 42 10.90 16.82 8.94
N LEU A 43 11.38 17.54 9.96
CA LEU A 43 10.53 18.18 10.95
C LEU A 43 9.66 19.29 10.35
N PHE A 44 10.25 20.11 9.48
CA PHE A 44 9.51 21.15 8.77
C PHE A 44 8.41 20.57 7.87
N VAL A 45 8.75 19.57 7.04
CA VAL A 45 7.77 18.93 6.16
C VAL A 45 6.68 18.22 6.96
N THR A 46 7.01 17.56 8.07
CA THR A 46 6.04 16.89 8.95
C THR A 46 5.10 17.92 9.58
N ALA A 47 5.62 19.03 10.08
CA ALA A 47 4.79 20.10 10.64
C ALA A 47 3.86 20.70 9.59
N ALA A 48 4.38 21.04 8.40
CA ALA A 48 3.58 21.55 7.30
C ALA A 48 2.49 20.55 6.85
N ALA A 49 2.84 19.26 6.72
CA ALA A 49 1.89 18.22 6.36
C ALA A 49 0.77 18.07 7.40
N ARG A 50 1.08 18.12 8.70
CA ARG A 50 0.08 18.02 9.77
C ARG A 50 -0.88 19.21 9.78
N VAL A 51 -0.41 20.40 9.40
CA VAL A 51 -1.24 21.61 9.33
C VAL A 51 -2.11 21.63 8.07
N LEU A 52 -1.52 21.31 6.91
CA LEU A 52 -2.19 21.43 5.61
C LEU A 52 -3.02 20.18 5.26
N PHE A 53 -2.59 18.99 5.70
CA PHE A 53 -3.17 17.70 5.33
C PHE A 53 -3.24 16.74 6.54
N PRO A 54 -3.97 17.09 7.62
CA PRO A 54 -3.94 16.35 8.89
C PRO A 54 -4.37 14.88 8.73
N SER A 55 -5.39 14.58 7.95
CA SER A 55 -5.85 13.22 7.71
C SER A 55 -4.80 12.37 6.98
N GLN A 56 -4.22 12.90 5.90
CA GLN A 56 -3.19 12.19 5.12
C GLN A 56 -1.90 12.01 5.93
N ALA A 57 -1.49 13.04 6.68
CA ALA A 57 -0.32 12.99 7.54
C ALA A 57 -0.45 11.96 8.68
N SER A 58 -1.70 11.63 9.07
CA SER A 58 -2.02 10.61 10.07
C SER A 58 -2.32 9.23 9.48
N GLY A 59 -2.03 9.00 8.18
CA GLY A 59 -2.19 7.72 7.53
C GLY A 59 -3.59 7.44 6.96
N SER A 60 -4.42 8.48 6.72
CA SER A 60 -5.76 8.36 6.15
C SER A 60 -6.64 7.31 6.86
N LEU A 61 -6.57 7.32 8.18
CA LEU A 61 -7.34 6.40 9.02
C LEU A 61 -8.84 6.68 8.89
N ILE A 62 -9.63 5.61 8.91
CA ILE A 62 -11.08 5.65 8.89
C ILE A 62 -11.58 5.24 10.27
N GLU A 63 -12.37 6.12 10.88
CA GLU A 63 -12.98 5.88 12.17
C GLU A 63 -14.49 5.65 12.02
N ARG A 64 -15.01 4.69 12.77
CA ARG A 64 -16.46 4.43 12.88
C ARG A 64 -16.79 4.20 14.36
N ASN A 65 -17.76 4.95 14.87
CA ASN A 65 -18.17 4.89 16.30
C ASN A 65 -16.99 5.06 17.28
N GLY A 66 -16.04 5.97 16.96
CA GLY A 66 -14.87 6.22 17.81
C GLY A 66 -13.77 5.15 17.77
N GLN A 67 -13.89 4.17 16.87
CA GLN A 67 -12.88 3.14 16.67
C GLN A 67 -12.28 3.21 15.27
N VAL A 68 -10.94 3.07 15.17
CA VAL A 68 -10.26 2.96 13.89
C VAL A 68 -10.60 1.61 13.26
N VAL A 69 -11.25 1.64 12.11
CA VAL A 69 -11.65 0.43 11.35
C VAL A 69 -10.65 0.07 10.25
N GLY A 70 -9.76 0.98 9.90
CA GLY A 70 -8.69 0.74 8.94
C GLY A 70 -8.11 2.01 8.36
N SER A 71 -7.28 1.86 7.34
CA SER A 71 -6.74 2.96 6.53
C SER A 71 -7.24 2.86 5.10
N ARG A 72 -7.58 4.00 4.52
CA ARG A 72 -7.94 4.10 3.09
C ARG A 72 -6.82 3.63 2.16
N LEU A 73 -5.58 3.66 2.63
CA LEU A 73 -4.38 3.39 1.84
C LEU A 73 -3.94 1.93 1.86
N ILE A 74 -4.49 1.11 2.76
CA ILE A 74 -4.01 -0.25 3.02
C ILE A 74 -5.16 -1.25 2.84
N GLY A 75 -4.91 -2.26 2.00
CA GLY A 75 -5.81 -3.39 1.81
C GLY A 75 -5.98 -4.19 3.10
N GLN A 76 -7.19 -4.70 3.31
CA GLN A 76 -7.56 -5.49 4.48
C GLN A 76 -8.22 -6.80 4.07
N SER A 77 -8.14 -7.79 4.96
CA SER A 77 -8.78 -9.08 4.76
C SER A 77 -10.28 -8.99 5.03
N PHE A 78 -11.07 -9.39 4.04
CA PHE A 78 -12.49 -9.63 4.17
C PHE A 78 -12.78 -11.08 3.78
N SER A 79 -13.29 -11.90 4.70
CA SER A 79 -13.56 -13.32 4.48
C SER A 79 -15.06 -13.66 4.45
N GLY A 80 -15.91 -12.80 4.97
CA GLY A 80 -17.36 -13.03 4.99
C GLY A 80 -17.96 -13.06 3.58
N PRO A 81 -18.90 -14.00 3.26
CA PRO A 81 -19.48 -14.12 1.92
C PRO A 81 -20.30 -12.90 1.49
N GLY A 82 -20.83 -12.14 2.45
CA GLY A 82 -21.58 -10.90 2.19
C GLY A 82 -20.72 -9.65 2.09
N TYR A 83 -19.38 -9.76 1.91
CA TYR A 83 -18.49 -8.64 1.69
C TYR A 83 -17.72 -8.81 0.37
N PHE A 84 -17.33 -7.69 -0.22
CA PHE A 84 -16.35 -7.70 -1.30
C PHE A 84 -14.98 -8.07 -0.76
N TRP A 85 -14.34 -9.03 -1.39
CA TRP A 85 -13.01 -9.50 -1.02
C TRP A 85 -11.95 -8.72 -1.76
N SER A 86 -10.87 -8.39 -1.07
CA SER A 86 -9.69 -7.77 -1.66
C SER A 86 -8.88 -8.76 -2.51
N ARG A 87 -7.86 -8.27 -3.21
CA ARG A 87 -6.87 -9.10 -3.93
C ARG A 87 -6.13 -9.99 -2.93
N PRO A 88 -5.63 -11.17 -3.34
CA PRO A 88 -4.77 -11.99 -2.48
C PRO A 88 -3.56 -11.21 -1.97
N SER A 89 -3.22 -11.37 -0.69
CA SER A 89 -2.10 -10.68 -0.05
C SER A 89 -0.96 -11.64 0.26
N ALA A 90 0.28 -11.21 -0.04
CA ALA A 90 1.52 -11.86 0.38
C ALA A 90 2.26 -11.04 1.45
N ALA A 91 1.66 -9.98 1.99
CA ALA A 91 2.23 -9.16 3.05
C ALA A 91 2.21 -9.93 4.38
N GLY A 92 3.35 -10.35 4.87
CA GLY A 92 3.49 -11.16 6.07
C GLY A 92 2.68 -12.46 6.00
N ARG A 93 1.73 -12.64 6.92
CA ARG A 93 0.76 -13.77 6.93
C ARG A 93 -0.54 -13.44 6.18
N GLY A 94 -0.55 -12.39 5.40
CA GLY A 94 -1.70 -11.82 4.70
C GLY A 94 -2.14 -10.50 5.32
N TYR A 95 -2.09 -9.44 4.52
CA TYR A 95 -2.49 -8.07 4.89
C TYR A 95 -1.80 -7.48 6.13
N ASP A 96 -0.57 -7.92 6.41
CA ASP A 96 0.25 -7.35 7.48
C ASP A 96 0.84 -6.00 7.03
N GLY A 97 0.31 -4.90 7.56
CA GLY A 97 0.76 -3.55 7.26
C GLY A 97 2.21 -3.24 7.67
N ALA A 98 2.78 -4.02 8.59
CA ALA A 98 4.18 -3.90 9.01
C ALA A 98 5.14 -4.72 8.12
N SER A 99 4.62 -5.58 7.24
CA SER A 99 5.41 -6.51 6.42
C SER A 99 4.96 -6.51 4.96
N SER A 100 4.93 -5.31 4.34
CA SER A 100 4.57 -5.15 2.92
C SER A 100 5.51 -5.96 2.02
N GLY A 101 4.94 -6.72 1.08
CA GLY A 101 5.71 -7.51 0.12
C GLY A 101 4.82 -8.26 -0.86
N GLY A 102 5.38 -8.57 -2.03
CA GLY A 102 4.76 -9.45 -3.02
C GLY A 102 5.15 -10.92 -2.81
N SER A 103 4.50 -11.81 -3.55
CA SER A 103 4.83 -13.24 -3.50
C SER A 103 6.23 -13.58 -4.03
N ASN A 104 6.79 -12.74 -4.89
CA ASN A 104 8.08 -12.89 -5.55
C ASN A 104 8.26 -14.24 -6.29
N LEU A 105 7.14 -14.88 -6.65
CA LEU A 105 7.13 -16.14 -7.39
C LEU A 105 7.20 -15.87 -8.90
N GLY A 106 8.11 -16.54 -9.57
CA GLY A 106 8.24 -16.45 -11.03
C GLY A 106 7.07 -17.14 -11.76
N PRO A 107 6.84 -16.84 -13.04
CA PRO A 107 5.71 -17.38 -13.80
C PRO A 107 5.76 -18.90 -13.99
N THR A 108 6.93 -19.52 -13.83
CA THR A 108 7.13 -21.00 -13.91
C THR A 108 7.07 -21.67 -12.56
N SER A 109 6.80 -20.93 -11.46
CA SER A 109 6.72 -21.51 -10.13
C SER A 109 5.49 -22.40 -9.98
N ALA A 110 5.71 -23.67 -9.63
CA ALA A 110 4.62 -24.62 -9.35
C ALA A 110 3.71 -24.12 -8.21
N ALA A 111 4.27 -23.48 -7.19
CA ALA A 111 3.52 -22.92 -6.07
C ALA A 111 2.60 -21.77 -6.52
N LEU A 112 3.05 -20.91 -7.45
CA LEU A 112 2.21 -19.86 -8.03
C LEU A 112 1.06 -20.47 -8.83
N ILE A 113 1.36 -21.43 -9.71
CA ILE A 113 0.37 -22.07 -10.57
C ILE A 113 -0.71 -22.75 -9.72
N ALA A 114 -0.31 -23.52 -8.70
CA ALA A 114 -1.23 -24.19 -7.79
C ALA A 114 -2.14 -23.19 -7.06
N ARG A 115 -1.57 -22.15 -6.43
CA ARG A 115 -2.33 -21.12 -5.72
C ARG A 115 -3.34 -20.41 -6.63
N VAL A 116 -2.92 -20.04 -7.84
CA VAL A 116 -3.81 -19.37 -8.81
C VAL A 116 -4.94 -20.30 -9.25
N ALA A 117 -4.66 -21.61 -9.43
CA ALA A 117 -5.68 -22.60 -9.77
C ALA A 117 -6.70 -22.74 -8.63
N ASP A 118 -6.23 -22.90 -7.38
CA ASP A 118 -7.09 -23.01 -6.20
C ASP A 118 -7.97 -21.78 -5.99
N ASP A 119 -7.39 -20.58 -6.10
CA ASP A 119 -8.13 -19.31 -6.00
C ASP A 119 -9.17 -19.17 -7.12
N ARG A 120 -8.81 -19.51 -8.36
CA ARG A 120 -9.73 -19.51 -9.50
C ARG A 120 -10.91 -20.46 -9.25
N ASP A 121 -10.64 -21.68 -8.82
CA ASP A 121 -11.70 -22.70 -8.66
C ASP A 121 -12.63 -22.30 -7.51
N ARG A 122 -12.09 -21.79 -6.41
CA ARG A 122 -12.85 -21.25 -5.28
C ARG A 122 -13.77 -20.07 -5.71
N LEU A 123 -13.22 -19.13 -6.49
CA LEU A 123 -13.99 -17.98 -6.96
C LEU A 123 -15.04 -18.36 -8.01
N SER A 124 -14.70 -19.27 -8.93
CA SER A 124 -15.65 -19.78 -9.93
C SER A 124 -16.86 -20.50 -9.28
N ALA A 125 -16.64 -21.22 -8.18
CA ALA A 125 -17.70 -21.83 -7.42
C ALA A 125 -18.68 -20.79 -6.81
N THR A 126 -18.21 -19.57 -6.51
CA THR A 126 -19.05 -18.51 -5.95
C THR A 126 -19.86 -17.76 -7.02
N ASN A 127 -19.39 -17.73 -8.25
CA ASN A 127 -20.02 -17.08 -9.39
C ASN A 127 -19.78 -17.89 -10.67
N PRO A 128 -20.57 -18.95 -10.91
CA PRO A 128 -20.43 -19.79 -12.11
C PRO A 128 -20.76 -18.99 -13.39
N GLY A 129 -19.95 -19.18 -14.41
CA GLY A 129 -20.16 -18.63 -15.77
C GLY A 129 -19.13 -17.60 -16.19
N PRO A 130 -18.99 -16.42 -15.54
CA PRO A 130 -18.00 -15.44 -15.92
C PRO A 130 -16.56 -15.89 -15.63
N ARG A 131 -15.61 -15.45 -16.46
CA ARG A 131 -14.19 -15.67 -16.17
C ARG A 131 -13.78 -14.88 -14.93
N VAL A 132 -13.00 -15.52 -14.04
CA VAL A 132 -12.46 -14.87 -12.85
C VAL A 132 -11.45 -13.78 -13.29
N PRO A 133 -11.64 -12.51 -12.86
CA PRO A 133 -10.66 -11.45 -13.11
C PRO A 133 -9.30 -11.79 -12.50
N ILE A 134 -8.22 -11.55 -13.26
CA ILE A 134 -6.86 -11.93 -12.88
C ILE A 134 -6.41 -11.33 -11.55
N GLU A 135 -6.86 -10.13 -11.25
CA GLU A 135 -6.52 -9.43 -10.00
C GLU A 135 -7.06 -10.14 -8.74
N LEU A 136 -8.13 -10.93 -8.86
CA LEU A 136 -8.70 -11.70 -7.74
C LEU A 136 -7.92 -12.99 -7.45
N VAL A 137 -6.98 -13.38 -8.31
CA VAL A 137 -6.11 -14.56 -8.14
C VAL A 137 -4.62 -14.21 -8.11
N THR A 138 -4.27 -12.91 -8.25
CA THR A 138 -2.88 -12.45 -8.22
C THR A 138 -2.65 -11.44 -7.10
N THR A 139 -1.51 -11.57 -6.42
CA THR A 139 -1.08 -10.62 -5.40
C THR A 139 -0.63 -9.31 -6.05
N SER A 140 -0.77 -8.20 -5.33
CA SER A 140 -0.09 -6.96 -5.68
C SER A 140 1.39 -7.02 -5.26
N ALA A 141 2.21 -6.09 -5.78
CA ALA A 141 3.62 -6.00 -5.40
C ALA A 141 3.81 -5.64 -3.91
N SER A 142 2.90 -4.83 -3.35
CA SER A 142 2.90 -4.50 -1.92
C SER A 142 2.23 -5.55 -1.04
N GLY A 143 1.36 -6.39 -1.61
CA GLY A 143 0.45 -7.25 -0.85
C GLY A 143 -0.63 -6.48 -0.06
N LEU A 144 -0.67 -5.15 -0.17
CA LEU A 144 -1.54 -4.26 0.62
C LEU A 144 -2.36 -3.32 -0.28
N ASP A 145 -2.54 -3.65 -1.55
CA ASP A 145 -3.37 -2.84 -2.47
C ASP A 145 -4.83 -2.84 -2.00
N PRO A 146 -5.40 -1.68 -1.65
CA PRO A 146 -6.78 -1.58 -1.18
C PRO A 146 -7.81 -1.57 -2.31
N HIS A 147 -7.37 -1.62 -3.58
CA HIS A 147 -8.23 -1.40 -4.73
C HIS A 147 -8.48 -2.66 -5.56
N LEU A 148 -9.66 -2.65 -6.19
CA LEU A 148 -10.02 -3.53 -7.30
C LEU A 148 -10.38 -2.68 -8.52
N SER A 149 -10.33 -3.27 -9.70
CA SER A 149 -10.98 -2.69 -10.86
C SER A 149 -12.52 -2.79 -10.73
N PRO A 150 -13.29 -1.96 -11.44
CA PRO A 150 -14.75 -2.11 -11.50
C PRO A 150 -15.19 -3.51 -11.98
N ALA A 151 -14.37 -4.15 -12.84
CA ALA A 151 -14.63 -5.52 -13.30
C ALA A 151 -14.45 -6.55 -12.17
N GLY A 152 -13.40 -6.41 -11.35
CA GLY A 152 -13.15 -7.28 -10.20
C GLY A 152 -14.21 -7.13 -9.10
N ALA A 153 -14.66 -5.91 -8.84
CA ALA A 153 -15.79 -5.67 -7.94
C ALA A 153 -17.09 -6.21 -8.53
N GLY A 154 -17.36 -5.93 -9.82
CA GLY A 154 -18.53 -6.40 -10.54
C GLY A 154 -18.68 -7.92 -10.59
N PHE A 155 -17.57 -8.65 -10.69
CA PHE A 155 -17.54 -10.12 -10.62
C PHE A 155 -18.11 -10.63 -9.30
N GLN A 156 -17.90 -9.92 -8.19
CA GLN A 156 -18.36 -10.36 -6.85
C GLN A 156 -19.81 -9.98 -6.53
N VAL A 157 -20.41 -9.09 -7.31
CA VAL A 157 -21.79 -8.59 -7.07
C VAL A 157 -22.82 -9.70 -6.90
N PRO A 158 -22.90 -10.74 -7.75
CA PRO A 158 -23.92 -11.79 -7.60
C PRO A 158 -23.82 -12.53 -6.26
N ARG A 159 -22.61 -12.82 -5.80
CA ARG A 159 -22.38 -13.47 -4.49
C ARG A 159 -22.81 -12.57 -3.34
N VAL A 160 -22.37 -11.32 -3.33
CA VAL A 160 -22.68 -10.36 -2.25
C VAL A 160 -24.19 -10.06 -2.22
N ALA A 161 -24.81 -9.90 -3.40
CA ALA A 161 -26.25 -9.68 -3.54
C ALA A 161 -27.06 -10.81 -2.91
N ARG A 162 -26.74 -12.06 -3.27
CA ARG A 162 -27.39 -13.25 -2.73
C ARG A 162 -27.25 -13.36 -1.22
N GLU A 163 -26.03 -13.16 -0.70
CA GLU A 163 -25.74 -13.29 0.73
C GLU A 163 -26.39 -12.18 1.60
N ARG A 164 -26.60 -11.02 1.01
CA ARG A 164 -27.22 -9.88 1.70
C ARG A 164 -28.72 -9.74 1.42
N GLY A 165 -29.27 -10.47 0.46
CA GLY A 165 -30.66 -10.32 0.02
C GLY A 165 -30.93 -8.98 -0.66
N ILE A 166 -29.93 -8.45 -1.41
CA ILE A 166 -29.98 -7.16 -2.10
C ILE A 166 -30.06 -7.41 -3.60
N GLU A 167 -30.77 -6.56 -4.32
CA GLU A 167 -30.83 -6.62 -5.78
C GLU A 167 -29.45 -6.34 -6.41
N GLU A 168 -29.03 -7.15 -7.39
CA GLU A 168 -27.75 -6.97 -8.05
C GLU A 168 -27.60 -5.60 -8.69
N ALA A 169 -28.68 -5.06 -9.27
CA ALA A 169 -28.66 -3.73 -9.88
C ALA A 169 -28.29 -2.64 -8.87
N ALA A 170 -28.82 -2.71 -7.64
CA ALA A 170 -28.50 -1.76 -6.58
C ALA A 170 -27.03 -1.86 -6.14
N LEU A 171 -26.46 -3.07 -6.07
CA LEU A 171 -25.04 -3.25 -5.78
C LEU A 171 -24.12 -2.80 -6.92
N ARG A 172 -24.51 -3.03 -8.17
CA ARG A 172 -23.77 -2.51 -9.33
C ARG A 172 -23.74 -0.99 -9.34
N GLN A 173 -24.84 -0.36 -8.96
CA GLN A 173 -24.89 1.09 -8.79
C GLN A 173 -23.97 1.56 -7.65
N LEU A 174 -23.96 0.87 -6.50
CA LEU A 174 -23.05 1.17 -5.40
C LEU A 174 -21.58 1.09 -5.82
N VAL A 175 -21.20 0.06 -6.58
CA VAL A 175 -19.85 -0.08 -7.14
C VAL A 175 -19.53 1.08 -8.10
N ALA A 176 -20.47 1.47 -8.96
CA ALA A 176 -20.30 2.57 -9.90
C ALA A 176 -20.13 3.91 -9.15
N ASP A 177 -20.96 4.19 -8.13
CA ASP A 177 -20.91 5.40 -7.31
C ASP A 177 -19.55 5.58 -6.59
N LEU A 178 -18.92 4.45 -6.20
CA LEU A 178 -17.65 4.42 -5.47
C LEU A 178 -16.43 4.14 -6.36
N THR A 179 -16.64 4.10 -7.68
CA THR A 179 -15.55 3.97 -8.64
C THR A 179 -14.83 5.31 -8.79
N GLU A 180 -13.57 5.35 -8.37
CA GLU A 180 -12.67 6.49 -8.59
C GLU A 180 -12.21 6.47 -10.06
N PRO A 181 -12.40 7.58 -10.82
CA PRO A 181 -11.96 7.67 -12.20
C PRO A 181 -10.43 7.81 -12.29
N ARG A 182 -9.91 7.80 -13.51
CA ARG A 182 -8.50 8.13 -13.80
C ARG A 182 -8.15 9.52 -13.28
N GLN A 183 -6.98 9.69 -12.70
CA GLN A 183 -6.48 10.99 -12.28
C GLN A 183 -6.31 11.90 -13.51
N PHE A 184 -6.84 13.11 -13.42
CA PHE A 184 -6.89 14.07 -14.53
C PHE A 184 -7.51 13.52 -15.82
N GLY A 185 -8.29 12.43 -15.75
CA GLY A 185 -8.91 11.76 -16.89
C GLY A 185 -7.97 10.87 -17.73
N ILE A 186 -6.66 10.90 -17.48
CA ILE A 186 -5.64 10.24 -18.32
C ILE A 186 -4.71 9.30 -17.55
N LEU A 187 -4.45 9.55 -16.25
CA LEU A 187 -3.47 8.79 -15.47
C LEU A 187 -4.13 7.66 -14.66
N GLY A 188 -3.54 6.48 -14.72
CA GLY A 188 -4.01 5.30 -14.00
C GLY A 188 -5.24 4.66 -14.63
N GLU A 189 -5.88 3.78 -13.88
CA GLU A 189 -7.10 3.08 -14.26
C GLU A 189 -8.23 3.36 -13.25
N PRO A 190 -9.52 3.26 -13.66
CA PRO A 190 -10.63 3.31 -12.71
C PRO A 190 -10.50 2.22 -11.66
N ARG A 191 -10.75 2.57 -10.41
CA ARG A 191 -10.55 1.69 -9.26
C ARG A 191 -11.63 1.86 -8.20
N VAL A 192 -11.83 0.83 -7.41
CA VAL A 192 -12.78 0.81 -6.29
C VAL A 192 -12.01 0.43 -5.02
N ASN A 193 -12.09 1.25 -4.00
CA ASN A 193 -11.50 0.92 -2.70
C ASN A 193 -12.41 -0.06 -1.96
N VAL A 194 -11.89 -1.25 -1.66
CA VAL A 194 -12.68 -2.35 -1.08
C VAL A 194 -13.17 -2.04 0.34
N LEU A 195 -12.33 -1.37 1.16
CA LEU A 195 -12.74 -0.98 2.52
C LEU A 195 -13.91 0.02 2.47
N LEU A 196 -13.79 1.06 1.65
CA LEU A 196 -14.85 2.06 1.50
C LEU A 196 -16.13 1.45 0.92
N LEU A 197 -16.00 0.54 -0.05
CA LEU A 197 -17.13 -0.18 -0.63
C LEU A 197 -17.86 -1.01 0.43
N ASN A 198 -17.13 -1.76 1.25
CA ASN A 198 -17.72 -2.58 2.31
C ASN A 198 -18.33 -1.74 3.44
N LEU A 199 -17.74 -0.60 3.78
CA LEU A 199 -18.32 0.35 4.75
C LEU A 199 -19.61 0.97 4.23
N ALA A 200 -19.64 1.41 2.98
CA ALA A 200 -20.86 1.94 2.34
C ALA A 200 -21.94 0.86 2.17
N LEU A 201 -21.54 -0.38 1.92
CA LEU A 201 -22.43 -1.52 1.88
C LEU A 201 -23.11 -1.76 3.23
N ASP A 202 -22.35 -1.70 4.34
CA ASP A 202 -22.91 -1.85 5.69
C ASP A 202 -23.79 -0.67 6.10
N GLU A 203 -23.52 0.52 5.61
CA GLU A 203 -24.30 1.72 5.89
C GLU A 203 -25.62 1.73 5.13
N ARG A 204 -25.58 1.45 3.82
CA ARG A 204 -26.78 1.46 2.97
C ARG A 204 -27.67 0.23 3.16
N TYR A 205 -27.06 -0.91 3.48
CA TYR A 205 -27.70 -2.21 3.61
C TYR A 205 -27.23 -2.95 4.85
N PRO A 206 -27.59 -2.48 6.05
CA PRO A 206 -27.18 -3.09 7.30
C PRO A 206 -27.61 -4.55 7.37
N ARG A 207 -26.74 -5.41 7.91
CA ARG A 207 -27.13 -6.80 8.17
C ARG A 207 -28.21 -6.81 9.24
N SER A 208 -29.33 -7.44 8.97
CA SER A 208 -30.28 -7.76 10.02
C SER A 208 -29.57 -8.64 11.07
N ALA A 209 -29.64 -8.23 12.34
CA ALA A 209 -28.94 -8.85 13.47
C ALA A 209 -29.36 -10.31 13.78
N ASN A 210 -30.17 -10.93 12.90
CA ASN A 210 -30.75 -12.26 13.06
C ASN A 210 -30.54 -13.13 11.79
N ARG A 211 -29.28 -13.60 11.60
CA ARG A 211 -29.04 -14.86 10.87
C ARG A 211 -27.71 -15.47 11.31
#